data_103e3ccbc525706233d200bd148b5b88
#
_entry.id   103e3ccbc525706233d200bd148b5b88
#
_cell.length_a   1.000
_cell.length_b   1.000
_cell.length_c   1.000
_cell.angle_alpha   90.00
_cell.angle_beta   90.00
_cell.angle_gamma   90.00
#
_symmetry.space_group_name_H-M   'P 1'
#
loop_
_entity.id
_entity.type
_entity.pdbx_description
1 polymer ?
#
loop_
_entity_poly.entity_id
_entity_poly.type
_entity_poly.pdbx_seq_one_letter_code
_entity_poly.pdbx_strand_id
1 'polypeptide(L)'
;LRNLDSKQTKKRNLTAYFYNVGYREEEFKTQEEIFSFLKENHLKVYPYGKLVKSFDELKAAIDEIQELRKEIDILTDGAVIKINDIEIRKILGYTNKFPRWAIAYKFEPDEYSTILLDVEWNVGRTGKITPTAILEPVEIGDVTVQRATLNNYDDILRKNVAINARVLVRRSNDVIPEILGTL
;
A
#
# COMPACT_ATOMS: atom_id res chain seq x y z
N LEU A 1 13.68 -3.28 9.51
CA LEU A 1 13.77 -3.18 10.97
C LEU A 1 14.09 -4.51 11.67
N ARG A 2 13.57 -5.64 11.18
CA ARG A 2 13.72 -6.96 11.84
C ARG A 2 14.96 -7.75 11.38
N ASN A 3 16.01 -7.10 10.91
CA ASN A 3 17.25 -7.78 10.56
C ASN A 3 17.98 -8.26 11.84
N LEU A 4 18.54 -9.47 11.79
CA LEU A 4 19.35 -10.03 12.89
C LEU A 4 20.59 -9.17 13.17
N ASP A 5 21.18 -8.57 12.12
CA ASP A 5 22.31 -7.66 12.24
C ASP A 5 21.84 -6.20 12.16
N SER A 6 21.94 -5.47 13.28
CA SER A 6 21.58 -4.05 13.38
C SER A 6 22.43 -3.15 12.48
N LYS A 7 23.65 -3.56 12.11
CA LYS A 7 24.53 -2.81 11.19
C LYS A 7 23.92 -2.73 9.78
N GLN A 8 23.18 -3.75 9.36
CA GLN A 8 22.46 -3.73 8.07
C GLN A 8 21.31 -2.73 8.10
N THR A 9 20.57 -2.66 9.21
CA THR A 9 19.51 -1.65 9.40
C THR A 9 20.07 -0.23 9.39
N LYS A 10 21.21 0.00 10.05
CA LYS A 10 21.87 1.31 10.06
C LYS A 10 22.26 1.81 8.66
N LYS A 11 22.73 0.93 7.79
CA LYS A 11 23.10 1.28 6.40
C LYS A 11 21.90 1.75 5.55
N ARG A 12 20.67 1.42 5.95
CA ARG A 12 19.47 1.75 5.19
C ARG A 12 18.91 3.16 5.47
N ASN A 13 19.53 3.94 6.38
CA ASN A 13 19.14 5.32 6.71
C ASN A 13 17.62 5.51 6.89
N LEU A 14 17.00 4.65 7.72
CA LEU A 14 15.57 4.68 7.94
C LEU A 14 15.12 6.02 8.52
N THR A 15 14.00 6.53 8.02
CA THR A 15 13.32 7.72 8.54
C THR A 15 11.99 7.31 9.18
N ALA A 16 11.65 7.92 10.32
CA ALA A 16 10.37 7.76 10.97
C ALA A 16 9.45 8.94 10.65
N TYR A 17 8.21 8.66 10.29
CA TYR A 17 7.14 9.65 10.16
C TYR A 17 6.11 9.40 11.26
N PHE A 18 5.73 10.47 11.96
CA PHE A 18 4.80 10.43 13.07
C PHE A 18 3.42 10.91 12.58
N TYR A 19 2.37 10.26 12.99
CA TYR A 19 1.01 10.56 12.53
C TYR A 19 -0.01 10.70 13.66
N ASN A 20 0.41 10.40 14.90
CA ASN A 20 -0.45 10.51 16.08
C ASN A 20 0.38 10.59 17.35
N VAL A 21 -0.26 10.98 18.46
CA VAL A 21 0.27 10.99 19.82
C VAL A 21 -0.54 9.99 20.64
N GLY A 22 0.14 9.04 21.31
CA GLY A 22 -0.52 7.95 22.03
C GLY A 22 -1.15 8.40 23.35
N TYR A 23 -0.46 9.26 24.10
CA TYR A 23 -0.93 9.78 25.40
C TYR A 23 -0.42 11.20 25.62
N ARG A 24 -1.27 12.04 26.17
CA ARG A 24 -0.97 13.39 26.69
C ARG A 24 -1.98 13.71 27.80
N GLU A 25 -1.57 14.48 28.81
CA GLU A 25 -2.46 14.93 29.90
C GLU A 25 -3.57 15.84 29.36
N GLU A 26 -3.21 16.81 28.51
CA GLU A 26 -4.17 17.66 27.82
C GLU A 26 -4.56 17.00 26.49
N GLU A 27 -5.85 16.77 26.28
CA GLU A 27 -6.34 16.18 25.05
C GLU A 27 -6.33 17.18 23.89
N PHE A 28 -5.96 16.69 22.70
CA PHE A 28 -6.14 17.44 21.46
C PHE A 28 -7.62 17.49 21.07
N LYS A 29 -8.05 18.58 20.45
CA LYS A 29 -9.40 18.72 19.92
C LYS A 29 -9.51 18.24 18.47
N THR A 30 -8.45 18.40 17.69
CA THR A 30 -8.45 18.09 16.26
C THR A 30 -7.18 17.33 15.82
N GLN A 31 -7.27 16.69 14.66
CA GLN A 31 -6.09 16.07 14.02
C GLN A 31 -5.05 17.11 13.61
N GLU A 32 -5.48 18.30 13.23
CA GLU A 32 -4.59 19.42 12.87
C GLU A 32 -3.76 19.86 14.06
N GLU A 33 -4.33 19.93 15.26
CA GLU A 33 -3.58 20.22 16.49
C GLU A 33 -2.51 19.15 16.75
N ILE A 34 -2.81 17.88 16.52
CA ILE A 34 -1.83 16.80 16.65
C ILE A 34 -0.66 17.02 15.67
N PHE A 35 -0.94 17.32 14.40
CA PHE A 35 0.11 17.57 13.43
C PHE A 35 0.92 18.81 13.72
N SER A 36 0.30 19.89 14.21
CA SER A 36 0.98 21.10 14.63
C SER A 36 1.92 20.80 15.80
N PHE A 37 1.44 20.10 16.82
CA PHE A 37 2.25 19.67 17.95
C PHE A 37 3.45 18.82 17.53
N LEU A 38 3.27 17.86 16.62
CA LEU A 38 4.37 17.02 16.12
C LEU A 38 5.42 17.87 15.40
N LYS A 39 5.01 18.83 14.56
CA LYS A 39 5.91 19.74 13.83
C LYS A 39 6.66 20.67 14.76
N GLU A 40 5.99 21.26 15.74
CA GLU A 40 6.58 22.16 16.76
C GLU A 40 7.65 21.44 17.60
N ASN A 41 7.47 20.13 17.82
CA ASN A 41 8.44 19.28 18.51
C ASN A 41 9.47 18.64 17.56
N HIS A 42 9.63 19.16 16.35
CA HIS A 42 10.60 18.71 15.35
C HIS A 42 10.45 17.22 14.94
N LEU A 43 9.28 16.64 15.14
CA LEU A 43 8.96 15.29 14.69
C LEU A 43 8.49 15.34 13.24
N LYS A 44 9.08 14.50 12.39
CA LYS A 44 8.70 14.44 10.98
C LYS A 44 7.27 13.93 10.83
N VAL A 45 6.43 14.68 10.15
CA VAL A 45 5.12 14.24 9.68
C VAL A 45 5.16 14.04 8.16
N TYR A 46 4.27 13.20 7.62
CA TYR A 46 4.16 13.07 6.17
C TYR A 46 3.92 14.45 5.53
N PRO A 47 4.58 14.78 4.40
CA PRO A 47 4.57 16.14 3.85
C PRO A 47 3.20 16.62 3.36
N TYR A 48 2.23 15.72 3.22
CA TYR A 48 0.88 16.05 2.81
C TYR A 48 -0.14 15.74 3.91
N GLY A 49 -0.98 16.71 4.22
CA GLY A 49 -2.15 16.59 5.08
C GLY A 49 -3.03 17.81 4.85
N LYS A 50 -4.27 17.59 4.42
CA LYS A 50 -5.21 18.66 4.03
C LYS A 50 -6.53 18.47 4.75
N LEU A 51 -7.03 19.54 5.37
CA LEU A 51 -8.41 19.59 5.86
C LEU A 51 -9.33 19.81 4.68
N VAL A 52 -10.36 18.95 4.55
CA VAL A 52 -11.38 19.03 3.51
C VAL A 52 -12.77 19.11 4.15
N LYS A 53 -13.68 19.86 3.54
CA LYS A 53 -15.04 20.12 4.06
C LYS A 53 -16.15 19.61 3.16
N SER A 54 -15.82 19.15 1.96
CA SER A 54 -16.77 18.61 1.00
C SER A 54 -16.24 17.36 0.33
N PHE A 55 -17.12 16.61 -0.33
CA PHE A 55 -16.74 15.42 -1.09
C PHE A 55 -15.87 15.77 -2.31
N ASP A 56 -16.14 16.90 -2.95
CA ASP A 56 -15.34 17.35 -4.11
C ASP A 56 -13.92 17.74 -3.69
N GLU A 57 -13.78 18.45 -2.56
CA GLU A 57 -12.47 18.75 -1.98
C GLU A 57 -11.71 17.48 -1.58
N LEU A 58 -12.43 16.47 -1.05
CA LEU A 58 -11.82 15.19 -0.70
C LEU A 58 -11.28 14.48 -1.94
N LYS A 59 -12.06 14.44 -3.02
CA LYS A 59 -11.65 13.84 -4.28
C LYS A 59 -10.41 14.55 -4.84
N ALA A 60 -10.43 15.87 -4.90
CA ALA A 60 -9.28 16.66 -5.36
C ALA A 60 -8.03 16.40 -4.50
N ALA A 61 -8.19 16.27 -3.17
CA ALA A 61 -7.08 15.97 -2.28
C ALA A 61 -6.50 14.56 -2.50
N ILE A 62 -7.33 13.58 -2.84
CA ILE A 62 -6.88 12.22 -3.19
C ILE A 62 -6.08 12.25 -4.49
N ASP A 63 -6.57 12.98 -5.51
CA ASP A 63 -5.89 13.13 -6.79
C ASP A 63 -4.53 13.85 -6.60
N GLU A 64 -4.46 14.89 -5.76
CA GLU A 64 -3.20 15.57 -5.40
C GLU A 64 -2.18 14.60 -4.78
N ILE A 65 -2.59 13.73 -3.86
CA ILE A 65 -1.68 12.74 -3.24
C ILE A 65 -1.22 11.72 -4.28
N GLN A 66 -2.10 11.34 -5.20
CA GLN A 66 -1.77 10.38 -6.26
C GLN A 66 -0.73 10.93 -7.24
N GLU A 67 -0.73 12.23 -7.52
CA GLU A 67 0.34 12.86 -8.30
C GLU A 67 1.60 13.05 -7.45
N LEU A 68 1.47 13.56 -6.23
CA LEU A 68 2.60 13.79 -5.33
C LEU A 68 3.42 12.52 -5.07
N ARG A 69 2.78 11.33 -5.00
CA ARG A 69 3.49 10.06 -4.76
C ARG A 69 4.53 9.72 -5.84
N LYS A 70 4.40 10.31 -7.04
CA LYS A 70 5.37 10.11 -8.13
C LYS A 70 6.63 10.95 -7.97
N GLU A 71 6.56 12.01 -7.18
CA GLU A 71 7.64 12.99 -6.99
C GLU A 71 8.44 12.77 -5.70
N ILE A 72 7.84 12.12 -4.71
CA ILE A 72 8.45 11.91 -3.40
C ILE A 72 9.09 10.52 -3.30
N ASP A 73 10.27 10.46 -2.68
CA ASP A 73 10.98 9.20 -2.38
C ASP A 73 10.38 8.48 -1.15
N ILE A 74 9.06 8.26 -1.20
CA ILE A 74 8.30 7.54 -0.16
C ILE A 74 7.24 6.69 -0.85
N LEU A 75 7.34 5.38 -0.73
CA LEU A 75 6.31 4.48 -1.25
C LEU A 75 4.97 4.74 -0.57
N THR A 76 4.00 5.20 -1.36
CA THR A 76 2.66 5.56 -0.91
C THR A 76 1.61 4.74 -1.67
N ASP A 77 0.88 3.88 -0.97
CA ASP A 77 -0.09 2.95 -1.56
C ASP A 77 -1.54 3.41 -1.40
N GLY A 78 -1.76 4.56 -0.78
CA GLY A 78 -3.08 5.12 -0.56
C GLY A 78 -3.06 6.32 0.38
N ALA A 79 -4.25 6.79 0.72
CA ALA A 79 -4.50 7.87 1.66
C ALA A 79 -5.37 7.39 2.81
N VAL A 80 -5.20 7.97 3.99
CA VAL A 80 -6.09 7.74 5.14
C VAL A 80 -6.93 8.99 5.38
N ILE A 81 -8.23 8.84 5.20
CA ILE A 81 -9.23 9.87 5.45
C ILE A 81 -9.67 9.72 6.91
N LYS A 82 -9.63 10.80 7.67
CA LYS A 82 -9.96 10.78 9.10
C LYS A 82 -10.93 11.91 9.44
N ILE A 83 -11.85 11.67 10.34
CA ILE A 83 -12.62 12.75 10.96
C ILE A 83 -11.65 13.66 11.73
N ASN A 84 -11.70 14.97 11.49
CA ASN A 84 -10.77 15.91 12.12
C ASN A 84 -11.05 16.09 13.63
N ASP A 85 -12.31 16.18 14.01
CA ASP A 85 -12.76 16.38 15.39
C ASP A 85 -12.58 15.13 16.25
N ILE A 86 -11.86 15.26 17.38
CA ILE A 86 -11.53 14.14 18.28
C ILE A 86 -12.74 13.70 19.11
N GLU A 87 -13.61 14.62 19.50
CA GLU A 87 -14.82 14.26 20.26
C GLU A 87 -15.77 13.44 19.40
N ILE A 88 -15.93 13.81 18.13
CA ILE A 88 -16.72 13.00 17.17
C ILE A 88 -16.10 11.60 17.01
N ARG A 89 -14.76 11.47 17.01
CA ARG A 89 -14.11 10.15 16.96
C ARG A 89 -14.45 9.29 18.18
N LYS A 90 -14.51 9.89 19.38
CA LYS A 90 -14.91 9.18 20.60
C LYS A 90 -16.35 8.66 20.50
N ILE A 91 -17.27 9.45 19.96
CA ILE A 91 -18.68 9.07 19.74
C ILE A 91 -18.78 7.94 18.72
N LEU A 92 -18.07 8.00 17.59
CA LEU A 92 -18.08 6.99 16.55
C LEU A 92 -17.44 5.66 17.02
N GLY A 93 -16.41 5.77 17.86
CA GLY A 93 -15.73 4.66 18.48
C GLY A 93 -15.01 3.73 17.48
N TYR A 94 -14.96 2.45 17.86
CA TYR A 94 -14.21 1.41 17.14
C TYR A 94 -15.11 0.19 16.90
N THR A 95 -14.79 -0.57 15.88
CA THR A 95 -15.19 -1.98 15.77
C THR A 95 -14.16 -2.83 16.53
N ASN A 96 -14.31 -4.15 16.55
CA ASN A 96 -13.32 -5.04 17.17
C ASN A 96 -11.91 -4.94 16.52
N LYS A 97 -11.81 -4.38 15.31
CA LYS A 97 -10.55 -4.33 14.55
C LYS A 97 -10.18 -2.95 14.05
N PHE A 98 -11.15 -2.07 13.81
CA PHE A 98 -10.92 -0.82 13.07
C PHE A 98 -11.63 0.37 13.72
N PRO A 99 -11.06 1.59 13.64
CA PRO A 99 -11.76 2.81 13.98
C PRO A 99 -12.91 3.08 12.99
N ARG A 100 -14.05 3.58 13.48
CA ARG A 100 -15.18 3.98 12.61
C ARG A 100 -15.03 5.38 12.05
N TRP A 101 -14.06 6.13 12.53
CA TRP A 101 -13.78 7.52 12.18
C TRP A 101 -12.63 7.68 11.16
N ALA A 102 -12.09 6.57 10.67
CA ALA A 102 -11.04 6.58 9.65
C ALA A 102 -11.31 5.53 8.57
N ILE A 103 -10.98 5.86 7.34
CA ILE A 103 -11.07 4.97 6.20
C ILE A 103 -9.78 5.05 5.36
N ALA A 104 -9.27 3.91 4.93
CA ALA A 104 -8.15 3.85 4.01
C ALA A 104 -8.68 3.82 2.58
N TYR A 105 -8.24 4.76 1.77
CA TYR A 105 -8.41 4.77 0.33
C TYR A 105 -7.12 4.23 -0.30
N LYS A 106 -7.20 3.11 -0.99
CA LYS A 106 -6.05 2.51 -1.68
C LYS A 106 -6.02 2.99 -3.12
N PHE A 107 -4.84 3.44 -3.56
CA PHE A 107 -4.63 3.72 -4.97
C PHE A 107 -4.63 2.43 -5.77
N GLU A 108 -5.05 2.52 -7.01
CA GLU A 108 -4.91 1.42 -7.94
C GLU A 108 -3.42 1.17 -8.18
N PRO A 109 -2.96 -0.07 -8.03
CA PRO A 109 -1.59 -0.43 -8.34
C PRO A 109 -1.36 -0.35 -9.85
N ASP A 110 -0.15 0.04 -10.25
CA ASP A 110 0.22 0.09 -11.65
C ASP A 110 0.21 -1.31 -12.27
N GLU A 111 -0.31 -1.39 -13.51
CA GLU A 111 -0.38 -2.61 -14.30
C GLU A 111 0.68 -2.58 -15.40
N TYR A 112 1.36 -3.69 -15.57
CA TYR A 112 2.44 -3.85 -16.55
C TYR A 112 2.14 -5.05 -17.43
N SER A 113 2.59 -5.01 -18.68
CA SER A 113 2.43 -6.14 -19.59
C SER A 113 3.76 -6.85 -19.84
N THR A 114 3.74 -8.19 -19.84
CA THR A 114 4.88 -9.01 -20.15
C THR A 114 4.44 -10.31 -20.83
N ILE A 115 5.38 -11.17 -21.21
CA ILE A 115 5.08 -12.48 -21.80
C ILE A 115 5.12 -13.56 -20.72
N LEU A 116 4.12 -14.43 -20.68
CA LEU A 116 4.15 -15.64 -19.87
C LEU A 116 5.00 -16.71 -20.58
N LEU A 117 6.15 -17.02 -20.02
CA LEU A 117 7.11 -17.98 -20.61
C LEU A 117 6.74 -19.43 -20.24
N ASP A 118 6.37 -19.67 -18.98
CA ASP A 118 6.09 -21.00 -18.45
C ASP A 118 5.24 -20.93 -17.18
N VAL A 119 4.71 -22.07 -16.74
CA VAL A 119 3.98 -22.22 -15.48
C VAL A 119 4.61 -23.33 -14.64
N GLU A 120 5.16 -22.93 -13.48
CA GLU A 120 5.73 -23.85 -12.51
C GLU A 120 4.71 -24.25 -11.46
N TRP A 121 4.56 -25.56 -11.22
CA TRP A 121 3.62 -26.11 -10.25
C TRP A 121 4.33 -26.50 -8.96
N ASN A 122 4.04 -25.80 -7.88
CA ASN A 122 4.66 -26.00 -6.58
C ASN A 122 3.69 -26.68 -5.61
N VAL A 123 4.17 -27.69 -4.90
CA VAL A 123 3.39 -28.40 -3.87
C VAL A 123 3.73 -27.83 -2.49
N GLY A 124 2.74 -27.23 -1.82
CA GLY A 124 2.88 -26.73 -0.45
C GLY A 124 2.91 -27.84 0.61
N ARG A 125 3.26 -27.50 1.84
CA ARG A 125 3.33 -28.45 2.98
C ARG A 125 2.02 -29.20 3.27
N THR A 126 0.90 -28.64 2.89
CA THR A 126 -0.44 -29.24 3.06
C THR A 126 -0.89 -30.07 1.86
N GLY A 127 -0.02 -30.28 0.86
CA GLY A 127 -0.36 -30.94 -0.40
C GLY A 127 -1.10 -30.05 -1.42
N LYS A 128 -1.33 -28.77 -1.10
CA LYS A 128 -1.93 -27.82 -2.02
C LYS A 128 -0.97 -27.51 -3.18
N ILE A 129 -1.43 -27.67 -4.40
CA ILE A 129 -0.70 -27.32 -5.62
C ILE A 129 -0.99 -25.85 -5.96
N THR A 130 0.07 -25.06 -6.13
CA THR A 130 -0.02 -23.64 -6.45
C THR A 130 0.78 -23.34 -7.71
N PRO A 131 0.16 -22.81 -8.77
CA PRO A 131 0.85 -22.41 -9.99
C PRO A 131 1.54 -21.05 -9.81
N THR A 132 2.77 -20.96 -10.35
CA THR A 132 3.55 -19.74 -10.42
C THR A 132 3.91 -19.45 -11.87
N ALA A 133 3.54 -18.28 -12.37
CA ALA A 133 3.93 -17.81 -13.69
C ALA A 133 5.42 -17.50 -13.72
N ILE A 134 6.11 -17.97 -14.74
CA ILE A 134 7.46 -17.57 -15.13
C ILE A 134 7.30 -16.56 -16.26
N LEU A 135 7.84 -15.36 -16.07
CA LEU A 135 7.62 -14.21 -16.93
C LEU A 135 8.91 -13.77 -17.62
N GLU A 136 8.77 -13.23 -18.81
CA GLU A 136 9.81 -12.37 -19.33
C GLU A 136 10.04 -11.23 -18.34
N PRO A 137 11.30 -10.89 -17.98
CA PRO A 137 11.60 -9.89 -16.97
C PRO A 137 10.93 -8.54 -17.28
N VAL A 138 10.20 -8.00 -16.32
CA VAL A 138 9.54 -6.70 -16.43
C VAL A 138 9.86 -5.85 -15.20
N GLU A 139 10.23 -4.60 -15.41
CA GLU A 139 10.48 -3.65 -14.32
C GLU A 139 9.15 -3.09 -13.80
N ILE A 140 8.92 -3.29 -12.50
CA ILE A 140 7.74 -2.79 -11.79
C ILE A 140 8.22 -1.98 -10.58
N GLY A 141 8.19 -0.65 -10.71
CA GLY A 141 8.90 0.23 -9.80
C GLY A 141 10.41 -0.06 -9.85
N ASP A 142 11.05 -0.18 -8.71
CA ASP A 142 12.50 -0.45 -8.60
C ASP A 142 12.83 -1.96 -8.54
N VAL A 143 11.94 -2.83 -9.03
CA VAL A 143 12.11 -4.29 -8.92
C VAL A 143 11.85 -4.98 -10.24
N THR A 144 12.80 -5.81 -10.68
CA THR A 144 12.63 -6.72 -11.81
C THR A 144 11.78 -7.91 -11.40
N VAL A 145 10.57 -8.01 -11.96
CA VAL A 145 9.64 -9.11 -11.73
C VAL A 145 9.82 -10.17 -12.81
N GLN A 146 10.06 -11.41 -12.40
CA GLN A 146 10.20 -12.59 -13.27
C GLN A 146 9.22 -13.71 -12.88
N ARG A 147 8.52 -13.56 -11.75
CA ARG A 147 7.61 -14.57 -11.21
C ARG A 147 6.37 -13.87 -10.64
N ALA A 148 5.20 -14.44 -10.93
CA ALA A 148 3.92 -13.95 -10.40
C ALA A 148 3.02 -15.12 -10.00
N THR A 149 2.11 -14.88 -9.06
CA THR A 149 1.15 -15.92 -8.69
C THR A 149 0.02 -16.03 -9.71
N LEU A 150 -0.39 -17.26 -9.96
CA LEU A 150 -1.60 -17.60 -10.72
C LEU A 150 -2.72 -18.09 -9.78
N ASN A 151 -2.51 -18.02 -8.48
CA ASN A 151 -3.39 -18.43 -7.40
C ASN A 151 -3.78 -19.92 -7.43
N ASN A 152 -4.50 -20.39 -8.45
CA ASN A 152 -4.96 -21.76 -8.61
C ASN A 152 -5.32 -22.03 -10.09
N TYR A 153 -5.65 -23.29 -10.39
CA TYR A 153 -6.01 -23.72 -11.75
C TYR A 153 -7.29 -23.03 -12.30
N ASP A 154 -8.30 -22.84 -11.45
CA ASP A 154 -9.54 -22.21 -11.87
C ASP A 154 -9.31 -20.72 -12.24
N ASP A 155 -8.37 -20.05 -11.56
CA ASP A 155 -7.95 -18.69 -11.90
C ASP A 155 -7.26 -18.62 -13.28
N ILE A 156 -6.45 -19.62 -13.62
CA ILE A 156 -5.81 -19.71 -14.95
C ILE A 156 -6.89 -19.77 -16.02
N LEU A 157 -7.89 -20.63 -15.85
CA LEU A 157 -9.00 -20.77 -16.80
C LEU A 157 -9.83 -19.49 -16.90
N ARG A 158 -10.21 -18.92 -15.76
CA ARG A 158 -11.03 -17.71 -15.69
C ARG A 158 -10.36 -16.51 -16.35
N LYS A 159 -9.05 -16.37 -16.17
CA LYS A 159 -8.23 -15.28 -16.72
C LYS A 159 -7.73 -15.57 -18.13
N ASN A 160 -8.07 -16.71 -18.69
CA ASN A 160 -7.68 -17.18 -20.03
C ASN A 160 -6.16 -17.11 -20.25
N VAL A 161 -5.39 -17.55 -19.25
CA VAL A 161 -3.92 -17.44 -19.27
C VAL A 161 -3.34 -18.58 -20.13
N ALA A 162 -2.47 -18.23 -21.08
CA ALA A 162 -1.78 -19.18 -21.94
C ALA A 162 -0.28 -18.91 -22.00
N ILE A 163 0.53 -19.96 -22.14
CA ILE A 163 1.97 -19.84 -22.36
C ILE A 163 2.23 -19.13 -23.69
N ASN A 164 3.24 -18.28 -23.73
CA ASN A 164 3.59 -17.35 -24.82
C ASN A 164 2.56 -16.23 -25.07
N ALA A 165 1.51 -16.12 -24.26
CA ALA A 165 0.60 -14.99 -24.33
C ALA A 165 1.16 -13.76 -23.59
N ARG A 166 0.72 -12.58 -24.04
CA ARG A 166 0.97 -11.33 -23.33
C ARG A 166 -0.02 -11.21 -22.17
N VAL A 167 0.50 -11.06 -20.98
CA VAL A 167 -0.29 -11.02 -19.74
C VAL A 167 -0.11 -9.70 -19.02
N LEU A 168 -1.16 -9.25 -18.31
CA LEU A 168 -1.10 -8.14 -17.36
C LEU A 168 -0.63 -8.64 -16.02
N VAL A 169 0.37 -7.96 -15.48
CA VAL A 169 0.95 -8.22 -14.15
C VAL A 169 0.73 -7.01 -13.27
N ARG A 170 0.26 -7.23 -12.06
CA ARG A 170 0.12 -6.21 -11.03
C ARG A 170 0.98 -6.57 -9.82
N ARG A 171 1.69 -5.58 -9.28
CA ARG A 171 2.37 -5.68 -8.01
C ARG A 171 1.89 -4.57 -7.10
N SER A 172 1.25 -4.92 -6.00
CA SER A 172 0.85 -3.99 -4.96
C SER A 172 1.91 -4.01 -3.87
N ASN A 173 2.76 -2.98 -3.81
CA ASN A 173 3.85 -2.80 -2.86
C ASN A 173 4.61 -4.09 -2.50
N ASP A 174 4.59 -4.53 -1.22
CA ASP A 174 5.28 -5.75 -0.75
C ASP A 174 4.50 -7.06 -1.02
N VAL A 175 3.41 -7.00 -1.79
CA VAL A 175 2.62 -8.17 -2.13
C VAL A 175 3.26 -8.92 -3.31
N ILE A 176 3.11 -10.24 -3.33
CA ILE A 176 3.57 -11.11 -4.41
C ILE A 176 2.90 -10.65 -5.73
N PRO A 177 3.68 -10.43 -6.82
CA PRO A 177 3.10 -10.09 -8.10
C PRO A 177 2.05 -11.12 -8.55
N GLU A 178 0.94 -10.65 -9.12
CA GLU A 178 -0.14 -11.52 -9.61
C GLU A 178 -0.45 -11.25 -11.08
N ILE A 179 -0.86 -12.30 -11.78
CA ILE A 179 -1.39 -12.19 -13.13
C ILE A 179 -2.86 -11.78 -13.04
N LEU A 180 -3.23 -10.73 -13.77
CA LEU A 180 -4.62 -10.25 -13.86
C LEU A 180 -5.40 -10.93 -14.98
N GLY A 181 -4.75 -11.20 -16.11
CA GLY A 181 -5.34 -11.82 -17.27
C GLY A 181 -4.42 -11.76 -18.49
N THR A 182 -4.90 -12.31 -19.60
CA THR A 182 -4.28 -12.18 -20.93
C THR A 182 -4.83 -10.94 -21.63
N LEU A 183 -3.96 -10.24 -22.37
CA LEU A 183 -4.31 -9.11 -23.24
C LEU A 183 -4.85 -9.61 -24.59
#